data_473c036404941ede1a2183fcd8f04275
#
_entry.id   473c036404941ede1a2183fcd8f04275
#
_cell.length_a   1.000
_cell.length_b   1.000
_cell.length_c   1.000
_cell.angle_alpha   90.00
_cell.angle_beta   90.00
_cell.angle_gamma   90.00
#
_symmetry.space_group_name_H-M   'P 1'
#
loop_
_entity.id
_entity.type
_entity.pdbx_description
1 polymer ?
#
loop_
_entity_poly.entity_id
_entity_poly.type
_entity_poly.pdbx_seq_one_letter_code
_entity_poly.pdbx_strand_id
1 'polypeptide(L)'
;MRLKFGNPVINVLGYFFLRNCRRELLRKAPGAGLPDADLLVARIRDHTQQVFDASVKALPDPQAGVIYAYCSLLLAAFREFRAEASDEAGAYAFARTVFQQTLEGPWLWLIKLWLWLVRDPVGFLSRWSLARYFQRNQGTSMEFAEEKTDDAVVLVVRRCAYHQFFVDHGEPALTPVLCMFDRVWMEIIDRAPRPIRTERPSTISTGGDSCRFRFIRDHNKRGVEPVDVVLVQLQKPPYAAAEDPNVG
;
A
#
# COMPACT_ATOMS: atom_id res chain seq x y z
N MET A 1 9.02 -20.90 12.53
CA MET A 1 8.17 -21.35 11.41
C MET A 1 8.05 -20.22 10.39
N ARG A 2 7.98 -20.47 9.09
CA ARG A 2 7.84 -19.43 8.05
C ARG A 2 6.38 -19.30 7.65
N LEU A 3 5.95 -18.09 7.27
CA LEU A 3 4.63 -17.87 6.67
C LEU A 3 4.49 -18.64 5.35
N LYS A 4 3.30 -19.16 5.08
CA LYS A 4 2.99 -19.97 3.90
C LYS A 4 1.75 -19.41 3.21
N PHE A 5 1.96 -18.49 2.27
CA PHE A 5 0.89 -17.89 1.49
C PHE A 5 0.68 -18.55 0.11
N GLY A 6 1.35 -19.66 -0.17
CA GLY A 6 1.29 -20.32 -1.48
C GLY A 6 2.00 -19.58 -2.63
N ASN A 7 2.48 -18.35 -2.39
CA ASN A 7 3.19 -17.53 -3.37
C ASN A 7 4.57 -17.13 -2.81
N PRO A 8 5.68 -17.46 -3.48
CA PRO A 8 7.03 -17.18 -2.98
C PRO A 8 7.32 -15.69 -2.80
N VAL A 9 6.79 -14.83 -3.68
CA VAL A 9 6.98 -13.38 -3.58
C VAL A 9 6.31 -12.83 -2.32
N ILE A 10 5.10 -13.28 -2.03
CA ILE A 10 4.36 -12.88 -0.83
C ILE A 10 5.00 -13.44 0.45
N ASN A 11 5.56 -14.65 0.40
CA ASN A 11 6.30 -15.20 1.53
C ASN A 11 7.55 -14.35 1.87
N VAL A 12 8.27 -13.86 0.85
CA VAL A 12 9.41 -12.95 1.02
C VAL A 12 8.94 -11.62 1.63
N LEU A 13 7.84 -11.08 1.13
CA LEU A 13 7.25 -9.86 1.66
C LEU A 13 6.83 -10.02 3.14
N GLY A 14 6.17 -11.14 3.48
CA GLY A 14 5.82 -11.47 4.85
C GLY A 14 7.05 -11.56 5.76
N TYR A 15 8.16 -12.08 5.27
CA TYR A 15 9.43 -12.06 6.00
C TYR A 15 9.92 -10.63 6.29
N PHE A 16 9.92 -9.75 5.29
CA PHE A 16 10.31 -8.35 5.50
C PHE A 16 9.35 -7.62 6.42
N PHE A 17 8.06 -7.88 6.33
CA PHE A 17 7.06 -7.31 7.23
C PHE A 17 7.36 -7.69 8.69
N LEU A 18 7.53 -8.98 9.00
CA LEU A 18 7.85 -9.45 10.35
C LEU A 18 9.20 -8.91 10.86
N ARG A 19 10.21 -8.80 10.00
CA ARG A 19 11.48 -8.16 10.32
C ARG A 19 11.28 -6.68 10.68
N ASN A 20 10.43 -5.96 9.97
CA ASN A 20 10.12 -4.56 10.26
C ASN A 20 9.29 -4.43 11.55
N CYS A 21 8.36 -5.37 11.82
CA CYS A 21 7.70 -5.45 13.14
C CYS A 21 8.72 -5.54 14.26
N ARG A 22 9.66 -6.48 14.18
CA ARG A 22 10.70 -6.67 15.19
C ARG A 22 11.53 -5.40 15.38
N ARG A 23 11.96 -4.77 14.29
CA ARG A 23 12.77 -3.54 14.34
C ARG A 23 12.02 -2.40 15.02
N GLU A 24 10.75 -2.22 14.69
CA GLU A 24 9.91 -1.16 15.26
C GLU A 24 9.59 -1.40 16.74
N LEU A 25 9.38 -2.66 17.14
CA LEU A 25 9.20 -3.04 18.54
C LEU A 25 10.45 -2.74 19.37
N LEU A 26 11.63 -3.14 18.87
CA LEU A 26 12.90 -2.86 19.56
C LEU A 26 13.18 -1.36 19.68
N ARG A 27 12.73 -0.56 18.72
CA ARG A 27 12.86 0.91 18.77
C ARG A 27 11.96 1.53 19.85
N LYS A 28 10.76 0.96 20.05
CA LYS A 28 9.79 1.44 21.06
C LYS A 28 10.02 0.88 22.46
N ALA A 29 10.75 -0.23 22.59
CA ALA A 29 10.90 -0.98 23.83
C ALA A 29 11.56 -0.25 25.02
N PRO A 30 12.46 0.75 24.87
CA PRO A 30 12.99 1.44 26.03
C PRO A 30 11.91 2.22 26.79
N GLY A 31 11.32 1.59 27.82
CA GLY A 31 10.37 2.23 28.76
C GLY A 31 8.87 1.96 28.54
N ALA A 32 8.48 1.21 27.52
CA ALA A 32 7.05 1.07 27.16
C ALA A 32 6.34 -0.15 27.81
N GLY A 33 7.01 -0.93 28.67
CA GLY A 33 6.38 -2.14 29.27
C GLY A 33 5.95 -3.19 28.27
N LEU A 34 6.43 -3.11 27.01
CA LEU A 34 6.10 -4.06 25.95
C LEU A 34 6.78 -5.41 26.22
N PRO A 35 6.16 -6.53 25.84
CA PRO A 35 6.75 -7.86 25.98
C PRO A 35 7.98 -8.01 25.09
N ASP A 36 8.65 -9.15 25.24
CA ASP A 36 9.73 -9.56 24.37
C ASP A 36 9.30 -9.41 22.88
N ALA A 37 10.05 -8.59 22.14
CA ALA A 37 9.77 -8.31 20.74
C ALA A 37 9.72 -9.58 19.87
N ASP A 38 10.52 -10.59 20.21
CA ASP A 38 10.54 -11.87 19.48
C ASP A 38 9.28 -12.69 19.77
N LEU A 39 8.76 -12.66 20.99
CA LEU A 39 7.50 -13.30 21.35
C LEU A 39 6.32 -12.64 20.65
N LEU A 40 6.24 -11.32 20.64
CA LEU A 40 5.16 -10.58 19.97
C LEU A 40 5.20 -10.81 18.44
N VAL A 41 6.37 -10.80 17.83
CA VAL A 41 6.54 -11.12 16.38
C VAL A 41 6.13 -12.56 16.10
N ALA A 42 6.41 -13.51 16.98
CA ALA A 42 5.94 -14.88 16.83
C ALA A 42 4.41 -14.98 16.86
N ARG A 43 3.74 -14.26 17.77
CA ARG A 43 2.28 -14.18 17.82
C ARG A 43 1.70 -13.53 16.57
N ILE A 44 2.26 -12.39 16.12
CA ILE A 44 1.86 -11.74 14.89
C ILE A 44 1.94 -12.70 13.70
N ARG A 45 3.04 -13.44 13.59
CA ARG A 45 3.21 -14.44 12.52
C ARG A 45 2.13 -15.53 12.57
N ASP A 46 1.91 -16.12 13.75
CA ASP A 46 0.99 -17.25 13.90
C ASP A 46 -0.46 -16.80 13.70
N HIS A 47 -0.83 -15.64 14.22
CA HIS A 47 -2.13 -15.00 13.97
C HIS A 47 -2.31 -14.66 12.47
N THR A 48 -1.28 -14.11 11.81
CA THR A 48 -1.31 -13.88 10.34
C THR A 48 -1.65 -15.16 9.58
N GLN A 49 -0.99 -16.26 9.90
CA GLN A 49 -1.24 -17.54 9.23
C GLN A 49 -2.65 -18.06 9.49
N GLN A 50 -3.14 -17.95 10.73
CA GLN A 50 -4.51 -18.36 11.08
C GLN A 50 -5.57 -17.55 10.31
N VAL A 51 -5.43 -16.23 10.28
CA VAL A 51 -6.36 -15.34 9.56
C VAL A 51 -6.32 -15.65 8.06
N PHE A 52 -5.13 -15.79 7.49
CA PHE A 52 -4.97 -16.11 6.07
C PHE A 52 -5.60 -17.46 5.72
N ASP A 53 -5.30 -18.52 6.47
CA ASP A 53 -5.81 -19.86 6.22
C ASP A 53 -7.33 -19.96 6.36
N ALA A 54 -7.92 -19.16 7.27
CA ALA A 54 -9.36 -19.06 7.40
C ALA A 54 -9.99 -18.32 6.20
N SER A 55 -9.37 -17.22 5.78
CA SER A 55 -9.88 -16.35 4.72
C SER A 55 -9.73 -16.96 3.33
N VAL A 56 -8.65 -17.70 3.07
CA VAL A 56 -8.37 -18.34 1.77
C VAL A 56 -9.44 -19.35 1.37
N LYS A 57 -10.10 -20.00 2.32
CA LYS A 57 -11.18 -20.96 2.04
C LYS A 57 -12.40 -20.32 1.38
N ALA A 58 -12.59 -19.03 1.55
CA ALA A 58 -13.69 -18.25 1.00
C ALA A 58 -13.30 -17.43 -0.24
N LEU A 59 -12.08 -17.62 -0.78
CA LEU A 59 -11.61 -16.84 -1.92
C LEU A 59 -12.42 -17.14 -3.18
N PRO A 60 -12.85 -16.07 -3.89
CA PRO A 60 -13.52 -16.24 -5.18
C PRO A 60 -12.58 -16.70 -6.30
N ASP A 61 -11.28 -16.42 -6.15
CA ASP A 61 -10.23 -16.77 -7.10
C ASP A 61 -8.83 -16.78 -6.45
N PRO A 62 -7.83 -17.48 -7.05
CA PRO A 62 -6.47 -17.54 -6.50
C PRO A 62 -5.74 -16.21 -6.45
N GLN A 63 -6.09 -15.26 -7.34
CA GLN A 63 -5.46 -13.94 -7.43
C GLN A 63 -5.73 -13.11 -6.17
N ALA A 64 -6.91 -13.28 -5.58
CA ALA A 64 -7.25 -12.64 -4.31
C ALA A 64 -6.34 -13.04 -3.15
N GLY A 65 -5.66 -14.19 -3.23
CA GLY A 65 -4.74 -14.65 -2.19
C GLY A 65 -3.64 -13.64 -1.84
N VAL A 66 -3.16 -12.88 -2.82
CA VAL A 66 -2.17 -11.81 -2.59
C VAL A 66 -2.75 -10.71 -1.71
N ILE A 67 -3.98 -10.27 -2.02
CA ILE A 67 -4.71 -9.22 -1.29
C ILE A 67 -4.90 -9.65 0.17
N TYR A 68 -5.40 -10.88 0.35
CA TYR A 68 -5.71 -11.43 1.67
C TYR A 68 -4.45 -11.64 2.53
N ALA A 69 -3.31 -11.98 1.91
CA ALA A 69 -2.04 -12.08 2.63
C ALA A 69 -1.59 -10.72 3.19
N TYR A 70 -1.68 -9.64 2.40
CA TYR A 70 -1.38 -8.29 2.88
C TYR A 70 -2.31 -7.86 4.02
N CYS A 71 -3.61 -8.09 3.85
CA CYS A 71 -4.61 -7.75 4.86
C CYS A 71 -4.39 -8.54 6.15
N SER A 72 -4.08 -9.84 6.06
CA SER A 72 -3.82 -10.69 7.22
C SER A 72 -2.59 -10.25 8.00
N LEU A 73 -1.51 -9.85 7.32
CA LEU A 73 -0.30 -9.30 7.95
C LEU A 73 -0.63 -8.03 8.76
N LEU A 74 -1.35 -7.11 8.13
CA LEU A 74 -1.69 -5.83 8.76
C LEU A 74 -2.65 -6.02 9.93
N LEU A 75 -3.69 -6.84 9.76
CA LEU A 75 -4.68 -7.13 10.80
C LEU A 75 -4.05 -7.79 12.02
N ALA A 76 -3.21 -8.80 11.81
CA ALA A 76 -2.53 -9.50 12.90
C ALA A 76 -1.58 -8.56 13.65
N ALA A 77 -0.79 -7.77 12.95
CA ALA A 77 0.10 -6.79 13.58
C ALA A 77 -0.66 -5.78 14.44
N PHE A 78 -1.75 -5.26 13.92
CA PHE A 78 -2.61 -4.32 14.64
C PHE A 78 -3.22 -4.97 15.90
N ARG A 79 -3.86 -6.14 15.76
CA ARG A 79 -4.57 -6.80 16.86
C ARG A 79 -3.63 -7.25 17.97
N GLU A 80 -2.50 -7.86 17.63
CA GLU A 80 -1.52 -8.33 18.60
C GLU A 80 -0.87 -7.17 19.37
N PHE A 81 -0.54 -6.08 18.67
CA PHE A 81 0.01 -4.90 19.34
C PHE A 81 -1.04 -4.22 20.22
N ARG A 82 -2.30 -4.08 19.75
CA ARG A 82 -3.41 -3.52 20.54
C ARG A 82 -3.68 -4.31 21.82
N ALA A 83 -3.68 -5.63 21.71
CA ALA A 83 -3.89 -6.52 22.88
C ALA A 83 -2.80 -6.35 23.94
N GLU A 84 -1.58 -6.10 23.50
CA GLU A 84 -0.44 -5.96 24.39
C GLU A 84 -0.31 -4.57 25.01
N ALA A 85 -0.42 -3.54 24.20
CA ALA A 85 -0.24 -2.16 24.63
C ALA A 85 -1.51 -1.55 25.23
N SER A 86 -2.68 -2.18 25.07
CA SER A 86 -4.01 -1.62 25.40
C SER A 86 -4.22 -0.20 24.85
N ASP A 87 -3.57 0.10 23.72
CA ASP A 87 -3.55 1.40 23.06
C ASP A 87 -3.90 1.22 21.57
N GLU A 88 -5.10 1.63 21.19
CA GLU A 88 -5.58 1.52 19.81
C GLU A 88 -4.84 2.46 18.87
N ALA A 89 -4.60 3.70 19.28
CA ALA A 89 -3.89 4.68 18.47
C ALA A 89 -2.43 4.25 18.23
N GLY A 90 -1.77 3.75 19.28
CA GLY A 90 -0.43 3.17 19.19
C GLY A 90 -0.37 1.94 18.30
N ALA A 91 -1.39 1.08 18.33
CA ALA A 91 -1.50 -0.09 17.47
C ALA A 91 -1.69 0.29 16.01
N TYR A 92 -2.53 1.28 15.74
CA TYR A 92 -2.69 1.83 14.40
C TYR A 92 -1.40 2.44 13.85
N ALA A 93 -0.73 3.26 14.68
CA ALA A 93 0.55 3.87 14.31
C ALA A 93 1.65 2.82 14.06
N PHE A 94 1.70 1.76 14.88
CA PHE A 94 2.61 0.64 14.69
C PHE A 94 2.37 -0.08 13.36
N ALA A 95 1.12 -0.52 13.13
CA ALA A 95 0.73 -1.22 11.91
C ALA A 95 1.03 -0.39 10.66
N ARG A 96 0.70 0.91 10.70
CA ARG A 96 0.99 1.88 9.64
C ARG A 96 2.49 1.98 9.35
N THR A 97 3.31 2.18 10.38
CA THR A 97 4.76 2.34 10.23
C THR A 97 5.41 1.09 9.64
N VAL A 98 5.05 -0.08 10.15
CA VAL A 98 5.59 -1.36 9.67
C VAL A 98 5.19 -1.63 8.22
N PHE A 99 3.93 -1.37 7.88
CA PHE A 99 3.44 -1.56 6.53
C PHE A 99 4.14 -0.63 5.54
N GLN A 100 4.26 0.66 5.87
CA GLN A 100 4.97 1.64 5.05
C GLN A 100 6.43 1.22 4.79
N GLN A 101 7.17 0.86 5.82
CA GLN A 101 8.56 0.39 5.69
C GLN A 101 8.70 -0.87 4.84
N THR A 102 7.67 -1.71 4.80
CA THR A 102 7.66 -2.94 4.00
C THR A 102 7.44 -2.65 2.51
N LEU A 103 6.67 -1.62 2.20
CA LEU A 103 6.36 -1.24 0.81
C LEU A 103 7.37 -0.28 0.20
N GLU A 104 8.20 0.39 1.01
CA GLU A 104 9.34 1.19 0.55
C GLU A 104 10.46 0.28 0.02
N GLY A 105 10.30 -0.24 -1.18
CA GLY A 105 11.23 -1.23 -1.72
C GLY A 105 11.39 -1.18 -3.24
N PRO A 106 11.88 -2.25 -3.85
CA PRO A 106 12.23 -2.34 -5.28
C PRO A 106 11.10 -1.94 -6.23
N TRP A 107 9.86 -2.11 -5.80
CA TRP A 107 8.67 -1.72 -6.55
C TRP A 107 8.63 -0.22 -6.90
N LEU A 108 8.98 0.66 -5.97
CA LEU A 108 9.02 2.11 -6.23
C LEU A 108 10.11 2.48 -7.23
N TRP A 109 11.20 1.71 -7.25
CA TRP A 109 12.24 1.87 -8.26
C TRP A 109 11.73 1.54 -9.68
N LEU A 110 10.84 0.56 -9.83
CA LEU A 110 10.22 0.25 -11.13
C LEU A 110 9.37 1.41 -11.65
N ILE A 111 8.64 2.11 -10.78
CA ILE A 111 7.89 3.32 -11.17
C ILE A 111 8.84 4.42 -11.64
N LYS A 112 9.93 4.65 -10.92
CA LYS A 112 10.96 5.62 -11.31
C LYS A 112 11.58 5.27 -12.65
N LEU A 113 11.94 4.00 -12.86
CA LEU A 113 12.47 3.50 -14.13
C LEU A 113 11.46 3.69 -15.27
N TRP A 114 10.20 3.37 -15.05
CA TRP A 114 9.14 3.59 -16.02
C TRP A 114 9.04 5.07 -16.41
N LEU A 115 9.01 5.97 -15.44
CA LEU A 115 8.97 7.41 -15.67
C LEU A 115 10.23 7.92 -16.38
N TRP A 116 11.37 7.32 -16.15
CA TRP A 116 12.60 7.64 -16.85
C TRP A 116 12.56 7.23 -18.34
N LEU A 117 12.01 6.04 -18.62
CA LEU A 117 11.92 5.50 -19.99
C LEU A 117 10.81 6.13 -20.83
N VAL A 118 9.69 6.48 -20.20
CA VAL A 118 8.48 6.94 -20.90
C VAL A 118 8.40 8.45 -20.91
N ARG A 119 8.53 9.06 -22.12
CA ARG A 119 8.47 10.51 -22.29
C ARG A 119 7.06 11.07 -22.17
N ASP A 120 6.05 10.34 -22.66
CA ASP A 120 4.62 10.66 -22.54
C ASP A 120 3.90 9.58 -21.73
N PRO A 121 3.88 9.68 -20.38
CA PRO A 121 3.24 8.68 -19.54
C PRO A 121 1.73 8.57 -19.74
N VAL A 122 1.01 9.68 -19.95
CA VAL A 122 -0.45 9.65 -20.18
C VAL A 122 -0.76 8.99 -21.53
N GLY A 123 -0.06 9.35 -22.58
CA GLY A 123 -0.19 8.68 -23.89
C GLY A 123 0.20 7.21 -23.85
N PHE A 124 1.17 6.83 -23.03
CA PHE A 124 1.49 5.42 -22.78
C PHE A 124 0.32 4.71 -22.09
N LEU A 125 -0.21 5.25 -20.99
CA LEU A 125 -1.32 4.65 -20.23
C LEU A 125 -2.60 4.60 -21.07
N SER A 126 -2.86 5.57 -21.95
CA SER A 126 -4.06 5.59 -22.80
C SER A 126 -4.10 4.46 -23.84
N ARG A 127 -2.92 3.97 -24.29
CA ARG A 127 -2.79 2.85 -25.22
C ARG A 127 -3.07 1.49 -24.58
N TRP A 128 -2.93 1.39 -23.26
CA TRP A 128 -3.14 0.17 -22.49
C TRP A 128 -4.42 0.27 -21.68
N SER A 129 -5.08 -0.84 -21.44
CA SER A 129 -6.20 -0.86 -20.49
C SER A 129 -5.68 -1.19 -19.10
N LEU A 130 -5.56 -0.16 -18.25
CA LEU A 130 -5.22 -0.32 -16.84
C LEU A 130 -6.25 -1.18 -16.12
N ALA A 131 -7.55 -0.93 -16.37
CA ALA A 131 -8.61 -1.71 -15.75
C ALA A 131 -8.48 -3.20 -16.08
N ARG A 132 -8.23 -3.55 -17.36
CA ARG A 132 -8.04 -4.95 -17.78
C ARG A 132 -6.78 -5.56 -17.16
N TYR A 133 -5.69 -4.80 -17.09
CA TYR A 133 -4.45 -5.26 -16.48
C TYR A 133 -4.66 -5.57 -14.99
N PHE A 134 -5.26 -4.66 -14.23
CA PHE A 134 -5.52 -4.86 -12.80
C PHE A 134 -6.55 -5.96 -12.57
N GLN A 135 -7.64 -6.02 -13.37
CA GLN A 135 -8.65 -7.07 -13.27
C GLN A 135 -8.04 -8.46 -13.44
N ARG A 136 -7.13 -8.63 -14.42
CA ARG A 136 -6.44 -9.91 -14.65
C ARG A 136 -5.51 -10.31 -13.51
N ASN A 137 -4.85 -9.34 -12.87
CA ASN A 137 -3.86 -9.61 -11.83
C ASN A 137 -4.46 -9.72 -10.43
N GLN A 138 -5.61 -9.07 -10.18
CA GLN A 138 -6.25 -9.04 -8.85
C GLN A 138 -7.54 -9.85 -8.77
N GLY A 139 -7.95 -10.46 -9.89
CA GLY A 139 -9.08 -11.38 -9.94
C GLY A 139 -10.44 -10.69 -9.79
N THR A 140 -11.46 -11.49 -9.49
CA THR A 140 -12.87 -11.07 -9.40
C THR A 140 -13.24 -10.43 -8.06
N SER A 141 -12.38 -10.52 -7.05
CA SER A 141 -12.56 -9.87 -5.75
C SER A 141 -12.45 -8.33 -5.82
N MET A 142 -11.80 -7.83 -6.85
CA MET A 142 -11.73 -6.42 -7.21
C MET A 142 -12.58 -6.16 -8.44
N GLU A 143 -13.09 -4.93 -8.60
CA GLU A 143 -13.80 -4.51 -9.80
C GLU A 143 -13.23 -3.19 -10.30
N PHE A 144 -12.74 -3.23 -11.55
CA PHE A 144 -12.09 -2.09 -12.19
C PHE A 144 -12.87 -1.62 -13.40
N ALA A 145 -12.95 -0.30 -13.58
CA ALA A 145 -13.39 0.36 -14.79
C ALA A 145 -12.35 1.42 -15.19
N GLU A 146 -12.46 1.89 -16.40
CA GLU A 146 -11.54 2.88 -16.97
C GLU A 146 -12.30 3.93 -17.77
N GLU A 147 -11.93 5.18 -17.59
CA GLU A 147 -12.41 6.31 -18.37
C GLU A 147 -11.19 6.98 -19.02
N LYS A 148 -11.31 7.35 -20.30
CA LYS A 148 -10.22 7.97 -21.06
C LYS A 148 -10.70 9.23 -21.78
N THR A 149 -9.83 10.22 -21.76
CA THR A 149 -9.90 11.41 -22.63
C THR A 149 -8.53 11.60 -23.27
N ASP A 150 -8.39 12.60 -24.13
CA ASP A 150 -7.11 12.92 -24.75
C ASP A 150 -6.04 13.30 -23.74
N ASP A 151 -6.45 13.93 -22.63
CA ASP A 151 -5.55 14.46 -21.60
C ASP A 151 -5.60 13.71 -20.26
N ALA A 152 -6.40 12.66 -20.13
CA ALA A 152 -6.49 11.93 -18.87
C ALA A 152 -6.87 10.45 -19.06
N VAL A 153 -6.32 9.63 -18.16
CA VAL A 153 -6.77 8.26 -17.91
C VAL A 153 -7.22 8.16 -16.48
N VAL A 154 -8.42 7.64 -16.25
CA VAL A 154 -8.99 7.45 -14.91
C VAL A 154 -9.20 5.96 -14.66
N LEU A 155 -8.49 5.40 -13.70
CA LEU A 155 -8.76 4.07 -13.18
C LEU A 155 -9.79 4.18 -12.05
N VAL A 156 -10.89 3.47 -12.19
CA VAL A 156 -11.98 3.45 -11.21
C VAL A 156 -12.03 2.07 -10.56
N VAL A 157 -11.90 2.04 -9.24
CA VAL A 157 -12.09 0.82 -8.43
C VAL A 157 -13.49 0.89 -7.83
N ARG A 158 -14.41 0.04 -8.30
CA ARG A 158 -15.80 0.00 -7.84
C ARG A 158 -16.01 -0.93 -6.66
N ARG A 159 -15.21 -1.99 -6.56
CA ARG A 159 -15.19 -2.93 -5.43
C ARG A 159 -13.76 -3.16 -5.01
N CYS A 160 -13.50 -3.00 -3.70
CA CYS A 160 -12.17 -3.11 -3.11
C CYS A 160 -12.12 -4.28 -2.11
N ALA A 161 -11.45 -5.36 -2.48
CA ALA A 161 -11.28 -6.52 -1.62
C ALA A 161 -10.51 -6.21 -0.33
N TYR A 162 -9.58 -5.26 -0.36
CA TYR A 162 -8.89 -4.79 0.85
C TYR A 162 -9.87 -4.21 1.86
N HIS A 163 -10.78 -3.35 1.39
CA HIS A 163 -11.79 -2.74 2.25
C HIS A 163 -12.77 -3.78 2.78
N GLN A 164 -13.29 -4.65 1.89
CA GLN A 164 -14.22 -5.70 2.28
C GLN A 164 -13.60 -6.63 3.33
N PHE A 165 -12.35 -7.04 3.16
CA PHE A 165 -11.66 -7.87 4.14
C PHE A 165 -11.67 -7.23 5.54
N PHE A 166 -11.34 -5.96 5.66
CA PHE A 166 -11.32 -5.30 6.97
C PHE A 166 -12.71 -5.05 7.53
N VAL A 167 -13.72 -4.81 6.69
CA VAL A 167 -15.13 -4.76 7.12
C VAL A 167 -15.55 -6.11 7.70
N ASP A 168 -15.29 -7.20 7.00
CA ASP A 168 -15.63 -8.57 7.43
C ASP A 168 -14.94 -8.98 8.74
N HIS A 169 -13.78 -8.38 9.03
CA HIS A 169 -13.04 -8.62 10.26
C HIS A 169 -13.29 -7.57 11.36
N GLY A 170 -14.23 -6.63 11.15
CA GLY A 170 -14.62 -5.60 12.14
C GLY A 170 -13.58 -4.49 12.35
N GLU A 171 -12.63 -4.32 11.40
CA GLU A 171 -11.53 -3.35 11.49
C GLU A 171 -11.44 -2.46 10.23
N PRO A 172 -12.55 -1.83 9.77
CA PRO A 172 -12.55 -1.03 8.53
C PRO A 172 -11.57 0.14 8.57
N ALA A 173 -11.24 0.64 9.78
CA ALA A 173 -10.25 1.70 10.00
C ALA A 173 -8.83 1.34 9.54
N LEU A 174 -8.52 0.06 9.30
CA LEU A 174 -7.23 -0.35 8.74
C LEU A 174 -7.13 -0.16 7.22
N THR A 175 -8.24 -0.01 6.51
CA THR A 175 -8.22 0.19 5.06
C THR A 175 -7.38 1.40 4.63
N PRO A 176 -7.48 2.57 5.26
CA PRO A 176 -6.65 3.74 4.94
C PRO A 176 -5.14 3.47 5.04
N VAL A 177 -4.69 2.56 5.90
CA VAL A 177 -3.27 2.19 5.99
C VAL A 177 -2.77 1.59 4.68
N LEU A 178 -3.56 0.69 4.06
CA LEU A 178 -3.23 0.16 2.73
C LEU A 178 -3.32 1.23 1.65
N CYS A 179 -4.33 2.10 1.75
CA CYS A 179 -4.52 3.20 0.81
C CYS A 179 -3.38 4.24 0.82
N MET A 180 -2.60 4.31 1.90
CA MET A 180 -1.41 5.17 1.96
C MET A 180 -0.33 4.78 0.95
N PHE A 181 -0.25 3.50 0.57
CA PHE A 181 0.64 3.06 -0.48
C PHE A 181 0.38 3.78 -1.80
N ASP A 182 -0.89 4.01 -2.12
CA ASP A 182 -1.26 4.74 -3.33
C ASP A 182 -0.71 6.16 -3.31
N ARG A 183 -0.73 6.83 -2.17
CA ARG A 183 -0.15 8.16 -2.01
C ARG A 183 1.35 8.17 -2.32
N VAL A 184 2.09 7.15 -1.87
CA VAL A 184 3.55 7.09 -2.08
C VAL A 184 3.92 7.03 -3.55
N TRP A 185 3.27 6.14 -4.33
CA TRP A 185 3.57 6.07 -5.76
C TRP A 185 3.01 7.26 -6.56
N MET A 186 1.88 7.84 -6.14
CA MET A 186 1.35 9.06 -6.74
C MET A 186 2.32 10.23 -6.56
N GLU A 187 2.88 10.42 -5.36
CA GLU A 187 3.88 11.44 -5.10
C GLU A 187 5.15 11.27 -5.96
N ILE A 188 5.58 10.03 -6.22
CA ILE A 188 6.71 9.77 -7.12
C ILE A 188 6.38 10.23 -8.54
N ILE A 189 5.18 9.95 -9.03
CA ILE A 189 4.72 10.40 -10.35
C ILE A 189 4.65 11.94 -10.39
N ASP A 190 4.07 12.55 -9.36
CA ASP A 190 3.86 13.99 -9.31
C ASP A 190 5.17 14.78 -9.21
N ARG A 191 6.19 14.21 -8.57
CA ARG A 191 7.52 14.84 -8.47
C ARG A 191 8.39 14.59 -9.70
N ALA A 192 8.02 13.65 -10.57
CA ALA A 192 8.79 13.37 -11.76
C ALA A 192 8.71 14.54 -12.76
N PRO A 193 9.81 14.88 -13.46
CA PRO A 193 9.82 15.88 -14.51
C PRO A 193 9.22 15.30 -15.81
N ARG A 194 8.02 14.85 -15.73
CA ARG A 194 7.24 14.30 -16.83
C ARG A 194 5.88 15.00 -16.91
N PRO A 195 5.29 15.12 -18.11
CA PRO A 195 4.02 15.82 -18.30
C PRO A 195 2.84 14.98 -17.77
N ILE A 196 2.90 14.65 -16.48
CA ILE A 196 1.87 13.89 -15.79
C ILE A 196 1.71 14.38 -14.35
N ARG A 197 0.48 14.42 -13.87
CA ARG A 197 0.12 14.57 -12.46
C ARG A 197 -0.97 13.58 -12.10
N THR A 198 -1.10 13.31 -10.82
CA THR A 198 -2.08 12.37 -10.31
C THR A 198 -3.06 13.04 -9.36
N GLU A 199 -4.29 12.56 -9.35
CA GLU A 199 -5.33 12.98 -8.40
C GLU A 199 -6.09 11.77 -7.90
N ARG A 200 -6.58 11.82 -6.66
CA ARG A 200 -7.45 10.80 -6.08
C ARG A 200 -8.61 11.47 -5.33
N PRO A 201 -9.63 11.96 -6.07
CA PRO A 201 -10.71 12.73 -5.50
C PRO A 201 -11.67 11.94 -4.61
N SER A 202 -11.72 10.61 -4.73
CA SER A 202 -12.59 9.76 -3.91
C SER A 202 -11.93 8.43 -3.56
N THR A 203 -12.28 7.89 -2.39
CA THR A 203 -11.87 6.55 -1.96
C THR A 203 -13.00 5.84 -1.22
N ILE A 204 -13.13 4.53 -1.41
CA ILE A 204 -14.09 3.69 -0.71
C ILE A 204 -13.83 3.72 0.81
N SER A 205 -12.56 3.72 1.21
CA SER A 205 -12.18 3.71 2.64
C SER A 205 -12.57 4.96 3.42
N THR A 206 -12.97 6.04 2.73
CA THR A 206 -13.44 7.29 3.33
C THR A 206 -14.90 7.58 2.99
N GLY A 207 -15.68 6.55 2.61
CA GLY A 207 -17.11 6.66 2.33
C GLY A 207 -17.47 7.03 0.88
N GLY A 208 -16.51 7.05 -0.03
CA GLY A 208 -16.82 7.23 -1.45
C GLY A 208 -17.35 5.93 -2.09
N ASP A 209 -18.18 6.06 -3.14
CA ASP A 209 -18.73 4.91 -3.88
C ASP A 209 -17.66 4.15 -4.69
N SER A 210 -16.53 4.79 -4.95
CA SER A 210 -15.41 4.22 -5.70
C SER A 210 -14.10 4.92 -5.37
N CYS A 211 -12.97 4.21 -5.60
CA CYS A 211 -11.67 4.89 -5.65
C CYS A 211 -11.42 5.33 -7.09
N ARG A 212 -11.08 6.60 -7.29
CA ARG A 212 -10.81 7.17 -8.60
C ARG A 212 -9.38 7.68 -8.66
N PHE A 213 -8.55 7.04 -9.47
CA PHE A 213 -7.15 7.43 -9.72
C PHE A 213 -7.07 8.09 -11.09
N ARG A 214 -6.83 9.40 -11.10
CA ARG A 214 -6.73 10.20 -12.32
C ARG A 214 -5.26 10.43 -12.66
N PHE A 215 -4.86 10.06 -13.85
CA PHE A 215 -3.57 10.35 -14.46
C PHE A 215 -3.80 11.41 -15.51
N ILE A 216 -3.36 12.63 -15.24
CA ILE A 216 -3.72 13.82 -16.02
C ILE A 216 -2.47 14.35 -16.68
N ARG A 217 -2.56 14.72 -17.97
CA ARG A 217 -1.48 15.40 -18.69
C ARG A 217 -1.26 16.79 -18.10
N ASP A 218 -0.05 17.05 -17.65
CA ASP A 218 0.34 18.35 -17.11
C ASP A 218 1.22 19.08 -18.12
N HIS A 219 0.59 19.97 -18.88
CA HIS A 219 1.26 20.75 -19.92
C HIS A 219 2.26 21.77 -19.36
N ASN A 220 2.20 22.09 -18.07
CA ASN A 220 3.12 23.02 -17.40
C ASN A 220 4.44 22.34 -16.98
N LYS A 221 4.44 21.02 -16.84
CA LYS A 221 5.64 20.24 -16.60
C LYS A 221 6.37 20.00 -17.93
N ARG A 222 7.26 20.91 -18.30
CA ARG A 222 8.19 20.66 -19.41
C ARG A 222 9.23 19.65 -18.96
N GLY A 223 9.45 18.64 -19.80
CA GLY A 223 10.41 17.59 -19.50
C GLY A 223 11.81 18.15 -19.22
N VAL A 224 12.25 17.99 -17.98
CA VAL A 224 13.63 18.22 -17.60
C VAL A 224 14.44 17.00 -18.06
N GLU A 225 15.67 17.21 -18.49
CA GLU A 225 16.57 16.16 -18.98
C GLU A 225 16.78 15.08 -17.87
N PRO A 226 16.97 13.82 -18.26
CA PRO A 226 16.96 12.67 -17.32
C PRO A 226 18.03 12.70 -16.22
N VAL A 227 19.07 13.50 -16.36
CA VAL A 227 20.26 13.46 -15.49
C VAL A 227 19.99 14.05 -14.10
N ASP A 228 19.11 15.06 -13.99
CA ASP A 228 18.86 15.77 -12.72
C ASP A 228 17.92 15.03 -11.76
N VAL A 229 17.14 14.08 -12.26
CA VAL A 229 16.12 13.37 -11.48
C VAL A 229 16.73 12.39 -10.48
N VAL A 230 17.86 11.77 -10.82
CA VAL A 230 18.49 10.74 -9.98
C VAL A 230 19.16 11.35 -8.75
N LEU A 231 19.73 12.54 -8.86
CA LEU A 231 20.49 13.17 -7.78
C LEU A 231 19.58 13.84 -6.73
N VAL A 232 18.47 14.48 -7.15
CA VAL A 232 17.54 15.16 -6.22
C VAL A 232 16.73 14.15 -5.37
N GLN A 233 16.44 12.95 -5.90
CA GLN A 233 15.65 11.97 -5.18
C GLN A 233 16.43 11.09 -4.20
N LEU A 234 17.78 11.09 -4.26
CA LEU A 234 18.64 10.38 -3.32
C LEU A 234 18.94 11.18 -2.05
N GLN A 235 18.68 12.49 -2.04
CA GLN A 235 19.10 13.40 -0.96
C GLN A 235 18.05 13.69 0.11
N LYS A 236 16.78 13.26 -0.02
CA LYS A 236 15.78 13.43 1.05
C LYS A 236 14.90 12.18 1.18
N PRO A 237 14.77 11.62 2.40
CA PRO A 237 13.75 10.63 2.66
C PRO A 237 12.37 11.27 2.43
N PRO A 238 11.40 10.57 1.80
CA PRO A 238 10.09 11.14 1.43
C PRO A 238 9.16 11.43 2.61
N TYR A 239 9.66 11.38 3.85
CA TYR A 239 8.85 11.59 5.04
C TYR A 239 9.64 12.34 6.12
N ALA A 240 9.77 13.66 5.95
CA ALA A 240 9.81 14.54 7.10
C ALA A 240 8.35 14.78 7.50
N ALA A 241 8.01 14.47 8.75
CA ALA A 241 6.67 14.57 9.31
C ALA A 241 5.97 15.86 8.84
N ALA A 242 4.88 15.73 8.12
CA ALA A 242 3.88 16.76 8.10
C ALA A 242 3.27 16.75 9.51
N GLU A 243 3.57 17.75 10.31
CA GLU A 243 2.87 18.04 11.54
C GLU A 243 1.38 18.09 11.23
N ASP A 244 0.62 17.30 11.97
CA ASP A 244 -0.83 17.28 11.90
C ASP A 244 -1.33 18.65 12.41
N PRO A 245 -1.99 19.48 11.59
CA PRO A 245 -2.44 20.80 12.01
C PRO A 245 -3.64 20.76 12.99
N ASN A 246 -4.05 19.59 13.47
CA ASN A 246 -5.20 19.41 14.35
C ASN A 246 -4.83 18.87 15.75
N VAL A 247 -3.60 19.03 16.22
CA VAL A 247 -3.27 18.86 17.66
C VAL A 247 -3.04 20.24 18.25
N GLY A 248 -4.12 20.84 18.69
CA GLY A 248 -4.20 22.03 19.50
C GLY A 248 -5.30 21.82 20.52
#